data_bb67b042a0eb6acdf220a142b5edbfb8
#
_entry.id   bb67b042a0eb6acdf220a142b5edbfb8
#
_cell.length_a   1.000
_cell.length_b   1.000
_cell.length_c   1.000
_cell.angle_alpha   90.00
_cell.angle_beta   90.00
_cell.angle_gamma   90.00
#
_symmetry.space_group_name_H-M   'P 1'
#
loop_
_entity.id
_entity.type
_entity.pdbx_description
1 polymer ?
#
loop_
_entity_poly.entity_id
_entity_poly.type
_entity_poly.pdbx_seq_one_letter_code
_entity_poly.pdbx_strand_id
1 'polypeptide(L)'
;MNKLSVQIKNIIYKYIGCFLLVLCLYLLFSIFNVLPNYLVGKIVDNINKPFQMIMLYFLIRLLSIGVKTLINYFQTKLSLNIISDIKEYYFSLILKNENLLILTSSENSQIITRILDASESLNKSILNIIIWTGKSVPTLVLTVYFICKIDIKISTFIIPLIFLLYFISKKLQHIQSNNAKECLQSKSYIVDLFHEIIKQLYAIQLFELQEHFLKKYKDSSNEWKNKQFKFDFISQESTLVINLFGALVITAILIFSILFSSTINTGNILSLILYTGSMFMVISDVFENISVFSNMNTAIGRINTLLKETNNNFLSKEVINNYDITIENLTFSYKDTRIFNGVSFSIPFGSKVAIIGKNGSGKSTLLKLLCGIYKNYSGSIKIGGKDIKDVNLSNIYSISFQDSYIFNDTVRNNITLWEKNSGELYSYDDLDKGLDTIVINGGQNLSGGQRQRICLNRMFLKNAKVYLIDEYENNLDNITKDFITKNILNLSGTVIISSHDSQILSKVDYIYDLDNKILRKV
;
A
#
# COMPACT_ATOMS: atom_id res chain seq x y z
N MET A 1 -20.21 5.10 4.40
CA MET A 1 -19.36 3.88 4.40
C MET A 1 -18.48 3.95 3.17
N ASN A 2 -17.17 3.96 3.32
CA ASN A 2 -16.23 4.15 2.20
C ASN A 2 -16.27 2.96 1.23
N LYS A 3 -16.23 3.22 -0.08
CA LYS A 3 -16.17 2.18 -1.15
C LYS A 3 -15.13 1.08 -0.85
N LEU A 4 -14.03 1.45 -0.19
CA LEU A 4 -12.96 0.53 0.23
C LEU A 4 -13.43 -0.52 1.25
N SER A 5 -14.26 -0.12 2.24
CA SER A 5 -14.79 -1.06 3.24
C SER A 5 -15.75 -2.09 2.62
N VAL A 6 -16.42 -1.71 1.54
CA VAL A 6 -17.32 -2.62 0.80
C VAL A 6 -16.52 -3.65 0.02
N GLN A 7 -15.42 -3.26 -0.61
CA GLN A 7 -14.63 -4.21 -1.41
C GLN A 7 -13.76 -5.14 -0.58
N ILE A 8 -13.21 -4.66 0.55
CA ILE A 8 -12.58 -5.57 1.52
C ILE A 8 -13.59 -6.58 2.05
N LYS A 9 -14.84 -6.18 2.30
CA LYS A 9 -15.92 -7.11 2.62
C LYS A 9 -16.13 -8.15 1.52
N ASN A 10 -16.15 -7.74 0.25
CA ASN A 10 -16.33 -8.66 -0.87
C ASN A 10 -15.18 -9.69 -0.96
N ILE A 11 -13.93 -9.29 -0.70
CA ILE A 11 -12.78 -10.20 -0.61
C ILE A 11 -12.99 -11.19 0.53
N ILE A 12 -13.45 -10.75 1.71
CA ILE A 12 -13.73 -11.63 2.84
C ILE A 12 -14.88 -12.59 2.49
N TYR A 13 -15.95 -12.12 1.84
CA TYR A 13 -17.07 -12.95 1.42
C TYR A 13 -16.65 -14.05 0.42
N LYS A 14 -15.71 -13.78 -0.47
CA LYS A 14 -15.15 -14.77 -1.40
C LYS A 14 -14.57 -15.99 -0.67
N TYR A 15 -14.00 -15.80 0.52
CA TYR A 15 -13.37 -16.85 1.31
C TYR A 15 -14.21 -17.33 2.52
N ILE A 16 -15.50 -16.97 2.60
CA ILE A 16 -16.34 -17.23 3.77
C ILE A 16 -16.44 -18.73 4.12
N GLY A 17 -16.44 -19.62 3.13
CA GLY A 17 -16.45 -21.07 3.36
C GLY A 17 -15.17 -21.57 4.05
N CYS A 18 -14.00 -21.09 3.60
CA CYS A 18 -12.72 -21.41 4.24
C CYS A 18 -12.62 -20.79 5.64
N PHE A 19 -13.16 -19.58 5.82
CA PHE A 19 -13.25 -18.90 7.10
C PHE A 19 -14.08 -19.68 8.12
N LEU A 20 -15.29 -20.14 7.72
CA LEU A 20 -16.16 -20.96 8.56
C LEU A 20 -15.52 -22.31 8.91
N LEU A 21 -14.82 -22.94 7.95
CA LEU A 21 -14.10 -24.19 8.19
C LEU A 21 -13.02 -24.00 9.26
N VAL A 22 -12.18 -22.95 9.14
CA VAL A 22 -11.14 -22.63 10.11
C VAL A 22 -11.75 -22.33 11.48
N LEU A 23 -12.88 -21.62 11.54
CA LEU A 23 -13.59 -21.32 12.76
C LEU A 23 -14.12 -22.58 13.43
N CYS A 24 -14.75 -23.51 12.68
CA CYS A 24 -15.19 -24.80 13.19
C CYS A 24 -14.02 -25.64 13.74
N LEU A 25 -12.89 -25.67 13.03
CA LEU A 25 -11.69 -26.36 13.50
C LEU A 25 -11.15 -25.75 14.82
N TYR A 26 -11.19 -24.44 14.96
CA TYR A 26 -10.82 -23.78 16.21
C TYR A 26 -11.77 -24.10 17.35
N LEU A 27 -13.08 -24.20 17.10
CA LEU A 27 -14.05 -24.63 18.10
C LEU A 27 -13.74 -26.04 18.58
N LEU A 28 -13.49 -27.00 17.68
CA LEU A 28 -13.07 -28.35 18.02
C LEU A 28 -11.76 -28.37 18.82
N PHE A 29 -10.78 -27.56 18.38
CA PHE A 29 -9.51 -27.40 19.09
C PHE A 29 -9.72 -26.89 20.53
N SER A 30 -10.61 -25.92 20.73
CA SER A 30 -10.94 -25.40 22.06
C SER A 30 -11.48 -26.47 22.99
N ILE A 31 -12.38 -27.34 22.49
CA ILE A 31 -12.91 -28.46 23.24
C ILE A 31 -11.77 -29.42 23.61
N PHE A 32 -10.96 -29.85 22.64
CA PHE A 32 -9.84 -30.76 22.86
C PHE A 32 -8.73 -30.19 23.74
N ASN A 33 -8.64 -28.87 23.88
CA ASN A 33 -7.67 -28.23 24.76
C ASN A 33 -8.16 -28.12 26.23
N VAL A 34 -9.46 -27.90 26.43
CA VAL A 34 -10.05 -27.70 27.77
C VAL A 34 -10.43 -29.03 28.44
N LEU A 35 -10.95 -29.99 27.68
CA LEU A 35 -11.42 -31.29 28.21
C LEU A 35 -10.34 -32.11 28.95
N PRO A 36 -9.06 -32.15 28.52
CA PRO A 36 -7.99 -32.84 29.22
C PRO A 36 -7.78 -32.35 30.66
N ASN A 37 -7.99 -31.07 30.95
CA ASN A 37 -7.83 -30.52 32.29
C ASN A 37 -8.84 -31.12 33.27
N TYR A 38 -10.05 -31.45 32.80
CA TYR A 38 -11.06 -32.18 33.60
C TYR A 38 -10.65 -33.63 33.85
N LEU A 39 -10.10 -34.29 32.81
CA LEU A 39 -9.66 -35.68 32.93
C LEU A 39 -8.51 -35.84 33.93
N VAL A 40 -7.58 -34.89 33.95
CA VAL A 40 -6.46 -34.90 34.92
C VAL A 40 -7.00 -34.90 36.35
N GLY A 41 -7.97 -34.06 36.65
CA GLY A 41 -8.61 -34.09 37.98
C GLY A 41 -9.27 -35.43 38.32
N LYS A 42 -10.00 -36.02 37.36
CA LYS A 42 -10.63 -37.34 37.56
C LYS A 42 -9.60 -38.47 37.69
N ILE A 43 -8.46 -38.40 37.04
CA ILE A 43 -7.38 -39.40 37.17
C ILE A 43 -6.84 -39.38 38.62
N VAL A 44 -6.71 -38.18 39.20
CA VAL A 44 -6.24 -38.04 40.59
C VAL A 44 -7.26 -38.51 41.61
N ASP A 45 -8.56 -38.27 41.38
CA ASP A 45 -9.62 -38.68 42.31
C ASP A 45 -9.96 -40.17 42.20
N ASN A 46 -9.80 -40.82 41.02
CA ASN A 46 -10.17 -42.21 40.75
C ASN A 46 -8.96 -43.13 40.56
N ILE A 47 -8.36 -43.57 41.65
CA ILE A 47 -7.18 -44.47 41.64
C ILE A 47 -7.50 -45.87 41.09
N ASN A 48 -8.79 -46.28 41.05
CA ASN A 48 -9.20 -47.68 40.73
C ASN A 48 -9.16 -48.04 39.22
N LYS A 49 -9.18 -47.05 38.28
CA LYS A 49 -9.07 -47.29 36.83
C LYS A 49 -8.28 -46.19 36.11
N PRO A 50 -7.01 -45.93 36.50
CA PRO A 50 -6.27 -44.81 35.97
C PRO A 50 -5.89 -45.03 34.49
N PHE A 51 -5.64 -46.26 34.06
CA PHE A 51 -5.12 -46.58 32.73
C PHE A 51 -6.08 -46.14 31.60
N GLN A 52 -7.38 -46.42 31.74
CA GLN A 52 -8.37 -46.05 30.72
C GLN A 52 -8.47 -44.51 30.56
N MET A 53 -8.44 -43.79 31.67
CA MET A 53 -8.51 -42.32 31.66
C MET A 53 -7.20 -41.68 31.09
N ILE A 54 -6.05 -42.27 31.39
CA ILE A 54 -4.76 -41.85 30.81
C ILE A 54 -4.74 -42.07 29.28
N MET A 55 -5.23 -43.21 28.82
CA MET A 55 -5.38 -43.50 27.39
C MET A 55 -6.32 -42.49 26.71
N LEU A 56 -7.45 -42.18 27.32
CA LEU A 56 -8.39 -41.20 26.81
C LEU A 56 -7.76 -39.78 26.75
N TYR A 57 -7.06 -39.39 27.81
CA TYR A 57 -6.29 -38.14 27.83
C TYR A 57 -5.28 -38.06 26.68
N PHE A 58 -4.49 -39.13 26.49
CA PHE A 58 -3.50 -39.20 25.44
C PHE A 58 -4.14 -39.09 24.04
N LEU A 59 -5.23 -39.81 23.80
CA LEU A 59 -5.97 -39.82 22.55
C LEU A 59 -6.53 -38.40 22.24
N ILE A 60 -7.12 -37.71 23.23
CA ILE A 60 -7.63 -36.36 23.04
C ILE A 60 -6.47 -35.37 22.73
N ARG A 61 -5.31 -35.53 23.38
CA ARG A 61 -4.12 -34.70 23.09
C ARG A 61 -3.59 -34.96 21.67
N LEU A 62 -3.55 -36.19 21.20
CA LEU A 62 -3.18 -36.51 19.81
C LEU A 62 -4.18 -35.89 18.82
N LEU A 63 -5.49 -36.00 19.08
CA LEU A 63 -6.51 -35.35 18.24
C LEU A 63 -6.34 -33.83 18.24
N SER A 64 -6.02 -33.20 19.37
CA SER A 64 -5.81 -31.77 19.45
C SER A 64 -4.62 -31.33 18.58
N ILE A 65 -3.54 -32.11 18.53
CA ILE A 65 -2.38 -31.85 17.67
C ILE A 65 -2.76 -31.97 16.19
N GLY A 66 -3.49 -33.06 15.84
CA GLY A 66 -3.98 -33.25 14.47
C GLY A 66 -4.88 -32.10 13.98
N VAL A 67 -5.82 -31.68 14.82
CA VAL A 67 -6.68 -30.52 14.50
C VAL A 67 -5.87 -29.24 14.37
N LYS A 68 -4.86 -29.02 15.22
CA LYS A 68 -4.00 -27.84 15.15
C LYS A 68 -3.18 -27.79 13.84
N THR A 69 -2.68 -28.93 13.36
CA THR A 69 -1.99 -28.99 12.07
C THR A 69 -2.90 -28.65 10.90
N LEU A 70 -4.16 -29.14 10.92
CA LEU A 70 -5.17 -28.76 9.93
C LEU A 70 -5.49 -27.27 9.98
N ILE A 71 -5.65 -26.70 11.18
CA ILE A 71 -5.85 -25.26 11.37
C ILE A 71 -4.70 -24.49 10.73
N ASN A 72 -3.46 -24.83 11.06
CA ASN A 72 -2.28 -24.14 10.52
C ASN A 72 -2.26 -24.19 9.00
N TYR A 73 -2.57 -25.32 8.38
CA TYR A 73 -2.62 -25.46 6.92
C TYR A 73 -3.68 -24.54 6.29
N PHE A 74 -4.94 -24.65 6.76
CA PHE A 74 -6.03 -23.85 6.18
C PHE A 74 -5.89 -22.36 6.48
N GLN A 75 -5.40 -21.99 7.67
CA GLN A 75 -5.15 -20.61 8.05
C GLN A 75 -4.04 -19.98 7.19
N THR A 76 -2.94 -20.68 6.97
CA THR A 76 -1.85 -20.19 6.09
C THR A 76 -2.34 -20.01 4.66
N LYS A 77 -3.09 -21.00 4.13
CA LYS A 77 -3.67 -20.91 2.78
C LYS A 77 -4.64 -19.73 2.66
N LEU A 78 -5.51 -19.55 3.65
CA LEU A 78 -6.45 -18.43 3.70
C LEU A 78 -5.71 -17.08 3.76
N SER A 79 -4.69 -16.99 4.61
CA SER A 79 -3.84 -15.82 4.76
C SER A 79 -3.18 -15.39 3.45
N LEU A 80 -2.53 -16.33 2.76
CA LEU A 80 -1.84 -16.04 1.51
C LEU A 80 -2.80 -15.58 0.41
N ASN A 81 -3.97 -16.21 0.31
CA ASN A 81 -4.98 -15.83 -0.66
C ASN A 81 -5.54 -14.42 -0.39
N ILE A 82 -5.85 -14.11 0.86
CA ILE A 82 -6.36 -12.78 1.25
C ILE A 82 -5.30 -11.70 0.97
N ILE A 83 -4.02 -11.94 1.33
CA ILE A 83 -2.93 -10.99 1.04
C ILE A 83 -2.80 -10.75 -0.46
N SER A 84 -2.84 -11.82 -1.27
CA SER A 84 -2.73 -11.72 -2.72
C SER A 84 -3.86 -10.87 -3.31
N ASP A 85 -5.11 -11.16 -2.95
CA ASP A 85 -6.28 -10.42 -3.45
C ASP A 85 -6.27 -8.95 -2.98
N ILE A 86 -5.83 -8.68 -1.74
CA ILE A 86 -5.69 -7.31 -1.24
C ILE A 86 -4.61 -6.55 -2.01
N LYS A 87 -3.45 -7.17 -2.26
CA LYS A 87 -2.37 -6.56 -3.03
C LYS A 87 -2.79 -6.28 -4.47
N GLU A 88 -3.45 -7.25 -5.12
CA GLU A 88 -3.99 -7.09 -6.47
C GLU A 88 -5.00 -5.93 -6.54
N TYR A 89 -5.90 -5.86 -5.58
CA TYR A 89 -6.86 -4.77 -5.48
C TYR A 89 -6.19 -3.41 -5.35
N TYR A 90 -5.21 -3.26 -4.44
CA TYR A 90 -4.48 -2.01 -4.29
C TYR A 90 -3.67 -1.66 -5.53
N PHE A 91 -3.03 -2.63 -6.16
CA PHE A 91 -2.33 -2.43 -7.40
C PHE A 91 -3.26 -1.92 -8.51
N SER A 92 -4.45 -2.51 -8.63
CA SER A 92 -5.47 -2.03 -9.58
C SER A 92 -5.94 -0.60 -9.30
N LEU A 93 -5.99 -0.19 -8.02
CA LEU A 93 -6.32 1.20 -7.64
C LEU A 93 -5.19 2.17 -7.99
N ILE A 94 -3.92 1.78 -7.80
CA ILE A 94 -2.77 2.60 -8.20
C ILE A 94 -2.82 2.86 -9.70
N LEU A 95 -3.01 1.82 -10.51
CA LEU A 95 -3.07 1.94 -11.96
C LEU A 95 -4.22 2.82 -12.46
N LYS A 96 -5.30 2.95 -11.68
CA LYS A 96 -6.46 3.78 -12.02
C LYS A 96 -6.41 5.18 -11.43
N ASN A 97 -5.40 5.49 -10.63
CA ASN A 97 -5.32 6.75 -9.90
C ASN A 97 -4.48 7.80 -10.65
N GLU A 98 -5.17 8.68 -11.38
CA GLU A 98 -4.53 9.76 -12.14
C GLU A 98 -3.76 10.76 -11.25
N ASN A 99 -4.15 10.95 -9.97
CA ASN A 99 -3.49 11.90 -9.08
C ASN A 99 -2.07 11.44 -8.67
N LEU A 100 -1.75 10.15 -8.82
CA LEU A 100 -0.40 9.64 -8.57
C LEU A 100 0.62 10.10 -9.63
N LEU A 101 0.15 10.59 -10.79
CA LEU A 101 1.00 11.14 -11.85
C LEU A 101 1.76 12.41 -11.41
N ILE A 102 1.26 13.09 -10.38
CA ILE A 102 1.80 14.38 -9.89
C ILE A 102 2.91 14.15 -8.84
N LEU A 103 3.01 12.94 -8.30
CA LEU A 103 3.91 12.64 -7.20
C LEU A 103 5.36 12.53 -7.64
N THR A 104 6.27 12.97 -6.79
CA THR A 104 7.71 12.80 -6.98
C THR A 104 8.13 11.33 -6.84
N SER A 105 9.28 10.96 -7.39
CA SER A 105 9.81 9.59 -7.31
C SER A 105 10.00 9.10 -5.86
N SER A 106 10.30 10.01 -4.92
CA SER A 106 10.42 9.70 -3.50
C SER A 106 9.06 9.42 -2.85
N GLU A 107 8.01 10.15 -3.22
CA GLU A 107 6.66 9.91 -2.74
C GLU A 107 6.11 8.59 -3.28
N ASN A 108 6.43 8.22 -4.52
CA ASN A 108 6.01 6.96 -5.12
C ASN A 108 6.59 5.73 -4.37
N SER A 109 7.87 5.76 -3.98
CA SER A 109 8.47 4.66 -3.22
C SER A 109 7.85 4.49 -1.83
N GLN A 110 7.52 5.60 -1.17
CA GLN A 110 6.82 5.58 0.12
C GLN A 110 5.39 5.02 0.00
N ILE A 111 4.69 5.29 -1.10
CA ILE A 111 3.34 4.76 -1.34
C ILE A 111 3.38 3.24 -1.47
N ILE A 112 4.34 2.69 -2.22
CA ILE A 112 4.49 1.25 -2.39
C ILE A 112 4.75 0.57 -1.04
N THR A 113 5.70 1.05 -0.26
CA THR A 113 6.00 0.48 1.06
C THR A 113 4.81 0.59 2.01
N ARG A 114 4.12 1.73 2.05
CA ARG A 114 2.90 1.92 2.86
C ARG A 114 1.77 0.97 2.48
N ILE A 115 1.58 0.68 1.19
CA ILE A 115 0.55 -0.26 0.71
C ILE A 115 0.93 -1.70 1.07
N LEU A 116 2.19 -2.10 0.91
CA LEU A 116 2.66 -3.41 1.31
C LEU A 116 2.50 -3.64 2.81
N ASP A 117 2.96 -2.71 3.64
CA ASP A 117 2.83 -2.77 5.10
C ASP A 117 1.36 -2.78 5.54
N ALA A 118 0.51 -1.98 4.90
CA ALA A 118 -0.91 -1.94 5.20
C ALA A 118 -1.62 -3.24 4.82
N SER A 119 -1.27 -3.85 3.68
CA SER A 119 -1.85 -5.14 3.27
C SER A 119 -1.50 -6.26 4.25
N GLU A 120 -0.27 -6.29 4.75
CA GLU A 120 0.17 -7.26 5.75
C GLU A 120 -0.50 -7.03 7.12
N SER A 121 -0.63 -5.77 7.54
CA SER A 121 -1.30 -5.44 8.81
C SER A 121 -2.79 -5.76 8.76
N LEU A 122 -3.47 -5.55 7.63
CA LEU A 122 -4.86 -5.95 7.41
C LEU A 122 -5.03 -7.47 7.50
N ASN A 123 -4.16 -8.22 6.83
CA ASN A 123 -4.21 -9.67 6.88
C ASN A 123 -3.99 -10.22 8.30
N LYS A 124 -2.97 -9.73 9.02
CA LYS A 124 -2.74 -10.08 10.42
C LYS A 124 -3.97 -9.79 11.28
N SER A 125 -4.62 -8.65 11.06
CA SER A 125 -5.83 -8.27 11.80
C SER A 125 -7.01 -9.20 11.53
N ILE A 126 -7.23 -9.59 10.28
CA ILE A 126 -8.29 -10.54 9.89
C ILE A 126 -8.04 -11.91 10.54
N LEU A 127 -6.80 -12.42 10.47
CA LEU A 127 -6.44 -13.69 11.10
C LEU A 127 -6.65 -13.67 12.62
N ASN A 128 -6.29 -12.57 13.26
CA ASN A 128 -6.47 -12.42 14.71
C ASN A 128 -7.94 -12.38 15.11
N ILE A 129 -8.82 -11.82 14.29
CA ILE A 129 -10.28 -11.92 14.51
C ILE A 129 -10.72 -13.39 14.50
N ILE A 130 -10.22 -14.19 13.55
CA ILE A 130 -10.54 -15.61 13.46
C ILE A 130 -10.06 -16.37 14.71
N ILE A 131 -8.81 -16.12 15.13
CA ILE A 131 -8.23 -16.74 16.32
C ILE A 131 -9.03 -16.33 17.56
N TRP A 132 -9.35 -15.06 17.68
CA TRP A 132 -10.09 -14.55 18.84
C TRP A 132 -11.51 -15.14 18.91
N THR A 133 -12.25 -15.15 17.82
CA THR A 133 -13.62 -15.66 17.77
C THR A 133 -13.67 -17.18 17.82
N GLY A 134 -12.75 -17.89 17.18
CA GLY A 134 -12.76 -19.34 17.07
C GLY A 134 -12.04 -20.06 18.21
N LYS A 135 -10.93 -19.51 18.72
CA LYS A 135 -10.12 -20.13 19.79
C LYS A 135 -10.38 -19.46 21.15
N SER A 136 -10.14 -18.14 21.25
CA SER A 136 -10.05 -17.48 22.57
C SER A 136 -11.40 -17.40 23.27
N VAL A 137 -12.45 -16.94 22.58
CA VAL A 137 -13.80 -16.83 23.18
C VAL A 137 -14.37 -18.21 23.56
N PRO A 138 -14.36 -19.23 22.69
CA PRO A 138 -14.85 -20.56 23.07
C PRO A 138 -14.05 -21.20 24.21
N THR A 139 -12.72 -21.02 24.22
CA THR A 139 -11.88 -21.54 25.30
C THR A 139 -12.26 -20.88 26.64
N LEU A 140 -12.48 -19.56 26.68
CA LEU A 140 -12.95 -18.86 27.88
C LEU A 140 -14.31 -19.35 28.34
N VAL A 141 -15.27 -19.46 27.44
CA VAL A 141 -16.62 -19.94 27.78
C VAL A 141 -16.57 -21.35 28.34
N LEU A 142 -15.82 -22.26 27.72
CA LEU A 142 -15.67 -23.64 28.18
C LEU A 142 -14.96 -23.72 29.54
N THR A 143 -13.88 -22.93 29.74
CA THR A 143 -13.17 -22.94 31.02
C THR A 143 -14.04 -22.40 32.15
N VAL A 144 -14.80 -21.33 31.93
CA VAL A 144 -15.75 -20.79 32.90
C VAL A 144 -16.83 -21.83 33.20
N TYR A 145 -17.39 -22.51 32.19
CA TYR A 145 -18.39 -23.58 32.38
C TYR A 145 -17.86 -24.70 33.26
N PHE A 146 -16.64 -25.20 33.01
CA PHE A 146 -16.07 -26.27 33.82
C PHE A 146 -15.72 -25.83 35.25
N ILE A 147 -15.28 -24.59 35.46
CA ILE A 147 -15.07 -24.01 36.79
C ILE A 147 -16.39 -23.94 37.57
N CYS A 148 -17.47 -23.46 36.95
CA CYS A 148 -18.80 -23.41 37.54
C CYS A 148 -19.33 -24.83 37.92
N LYS A 149 -19.00 -25.83 37.10
CA LYS A 149 -19.38 -27.22 37.35
C LYS A 149 -18.64 -27.85 38.55
N ILE A 150 -17.42 -27.42 38.82
CA ILE A 150 -16.63 -27.90 39.98
C ILE A 150 -17.15 -27.26 41.27
N ASP A 151 -17.21 -25.94 41.33
CA ASP A 151 -17.77 -25.20 42.46
C ASP A 151 -18.26 -23.81 42.03
N ILE A 152 -19.52 -23.52 42.24
CA ILE A 152 -20.16 -22.27 41.89
C ILE A 152 -19.66 -21.10 42.75
N LYS A 153 -19.26 -21.32 44.00
CA LYS A 153 -18.73 -20.28 44.91
C LYS A 153 -17.38 -19.79 44.43
N ILE A 154 -16.53 -20.66 43.89
CA ILE A 154 -15.25 -20.28 43.30
C ILE A 154 -15.46 -19.44 42.05
N SER A 155 -16.43 -19.78 41.22
CA SER A 155 -16.73 -19.03 40.00
C SER A 155 -17.20 -17.58 40.27
N THR A 156 -18.01 -17.37 41.33
CA THR A 156 -18.45 -16.01 41.72
C THR A 156 -17.28 -15.12 42.17
N PHE A 157 -16.18 -15.71 42.60
CA PHE A 157 -14.96 -14.97 42.97
C PHE A 157 -14.05 -14.71 41.75
N ILE A 158 -13.93 -15.67 40.84
CA ILE A 158 -13.03 -15.55 39.66
C ILE A 158 -13.58 -14.57 38.61
N ILE A 159 -14.90 -14.55 38.37
CA ILE A 159 -15.50 -13.68 37.33
C ILE A 159 -15.20 -12.19 37.54
N PRO A 160 -15.37 -11.58 38.72
CA PRO A 160 -15.01 -10.20 38.96
C PRO A 160 -13.51 -9.90 38.72
N LEU A 161 -12.63 -10.85 39.04
CA LEU A 161 -11.20 -10.73 38.82
C LEU A 161 -10.87 -10.67 37.32
N ILE A 162 -11.57 -11.41 36.47
CA ILE A 162 -11.43 -11.34 35.01
C ILE A 162 -11.84 -9.95 34.50
N PHE A 163 -12.94 -9.40 35.00
CA PHE A 163 -13.38 -8.05 34.65
C PHE A 163 -12.35 -6.99 35.08
N LEU A 164 -11.78 -7.12 36.28
CA LEU A 164 -10.73 -6.22 36.74
C LEU A 164 -9.50 -6.27 35.81
N LEU A 165 -9.06 -7.47 35.42
CA LEU A 165 -8.01 -7.66 34.44
C LEU A 165 -8.32 -6.96 33.11
N TYR A 166 -9.54 -7.09 32.61
CA TYR A 166 -9.95 -6.43 31.38
C TYR A 166 -9.78 -4.91 31.46
N PHE A 167 -10.12 -4.27 32.56
CA PHE A 167 -9.95 -2.82 32.74
C PHE A 167 -8.49 -2.39 32.82
N ILE A 168 -7.67 -3.14 33.57
CA ILE A 168 -6.22 -2.90 33.67
C ILE A 168 -5.60 -2.99 32.27
N SER A 169 -5.98 -4.04 31.56
CA SER A 169 -5.50 -4.31 30.22
C SER A 169 -5.82 -3.19 29.24
N LYS A 170 -7.03 -2.71 29.22
CA LYS A 170 -7.46 -1.61 28.36
C LYS A 170 -6.66 -0.33 28.60
N LYS A 171 -6.29 -0.03 29.84
CA LYS A 171 -5.44 1.12 30.19
C LYS A 171 -4.00 0.95 29.67
N LEU A 172 -3.41 -0.21 29.88
CA LEU A 172 -2.05 -0.54 29.41
C LEU A 172 -1.97 -0.48 27.88
N GLN A 173 -2.98 -1.01 27.19
CA GLN A 173 -3.09 -0.95 25.74
C GLN A 173 -3.09 0.47 25.18
N HIS A 174 -3.81 1.40 25.82
CA HIS A 174 -3.84 2.80 25.35
C HIS A 174 -2.44 3.42 25.41
N ILE A 175 -1.68 3.17 26.49
CA ILE A 175 -0.29 3.62 26.64
C ILE A 175 0.59 2.99 25.55
N GLN A 176 0.48 1.69 25.36
CA GLN A 176 1.26 0.94 24.38
C GLN A 176 0.99 1.42 22.93
N SER A 177 -0.27 1.68 22.58
CA SER A 177 -0.63 2.16 21.23
C SER A 177 -0.05 3.53 20.89
N ASN A 178 0.05 4.43 21.86
CA ASN A 178 0.64 5.75 21.67
C ASN A 178 2.16 5.66 21.45
N ASN A 179 2.86 4.86 22.27
CA ASN A 179 4.30 4.66 22.10
C ASN A 179 4.63 3.93 20.77
N ALA A 180 3.76 3.00 20.33
CA ALA A 180 3.89 2.35 19.02
C ALA A 180 3.84 3.36 17.87
N LYS A 181 2.94 4.34 17.90
CA LYS A 181 2.85 5.40 16.88
C LYS A 181 4.11 6.24 16.79
N GLU A 182 4.64 6.68 17.94
CA GLU A 182 5.88 7.47 18.00
C GLU A 182 7.08 6.68 17.47
N CYS A 183 7.17 5.39 17.82
CA CYS A 183 8.21 4.48 17.33
C CYS A 183 8.13 4.30 15.81
N LEU A 184 6.92 4.09 15.25
CA LEU A 184 6.71 3.95 13.82
C LEU A 184 7.08 5.22 13.04
N GLN A 185 6.79 6.40 13.59
CA GLN A 185 7.16 7.67 12.96
C GLN A 185 8.68 7.86 12.87
N SER A 186 9.41 7.58 13.95
CA SER A 186 10.87 7.68 13.95
C SER A 186 11.51 6.61 13.04
N LYS A 187 10.93 5.41 12.96
CA LYS A 187 11.37 4.37 12.02
C LYS A 187 11.19 4.82 10.57
N SER A 188 10.04 5.44 10.23
CA SER A 188 9.80 5.92 8.87
C SER A 188 10.81 7.01 8.47
N TYR A 189 11.18 7.89 9.38
CA TYR A 189 12.20 8.91 9.14
C TYR A 189 13.57 8.31 8.80
N ILE A 190 13.98 7.24 9.47
CA ILE A 190 15.23 6.52 9.16
C ILE A 190 15.16 5.92 7.75
N VAL A 191 14.04 5.33 7.37
CA VAL A 191 13.85 4.76 6.03
C VAL A 191 13.95 5.86 4.96
N ASP A 192 13.33 7.02 5.19
CA ASP A 192 13.41 8.16 4.29
C ASP A 192 14.85 8.68 4.15
N LEU A 193 15.60 8.71 5.26
CA LEU A 193 17.03 9.08 5.26
C LEU A 193 17.87 8.08 4.45
N PHE A 194 17.62 6.78 4.56
CA PHE A 194 18.29 5.78 3.73
C PHE A 194 18.01 5.98 2.25
N HIS A 195 16.77 6.25 1.88
CA HIS A 195 16.40 6.54 0.48
C HIS A 195 17.13 7.79 -0.04
N GLU A 196 17.24 8.85 0.77
CA GLU A 196 18.00 10.05 0.44
C GLU A 196 19.47 9.72 0.19
N ILE A 197 20.11 8.98 1.10
CA ILE A 197 21.52 8.60 1.01
C ILE A 197 21.80 7.74 -0.22
N ILE A 198 20.98 6.71 -0.47
CA ILE A 198 21.18 5.80 -1.62
C ILE A 198 21.02 6.56 -2.93
N LYS A 199 20.02 7.42 -3.03
CA LYS A 199 19.78 8.21 -4.25
C LYS A 199 20.90 9.18 -4.57
N GLN A 200 21.58 9.71 -3.54
CA GLN A 200 22.62 10.72 -3.66
C GLN A 200 24.02 10.18 -3.34
N LEU A 201 24.19 8.83 -3.32
CA LEU A 201 25.43 8.21 -2.87
C LEU A 201 26.68 8.73 -3.60
N TYR A 202 26.58 8.93 -4.92
CA TYR A 202 27.66 9.48 -5.73
C TYR A 202 28.05 10.89 -5.29
N ALA A 203 27.09 11.76 -5.05
CA ALA A 203 27.34 13.13 -4.58
C ALA A 203 27.95 13.13 -3.17
N ILE A 204 27.43 12.28 -2.28
CA ILE A 204 27.94 12.13 -0.91
C ILE A 204 29.42 11.70 -0.93
N GLN A 205 29.80 10.78 -1.82
CA GLN A 205 31.19 10.33 -1.97
C GLN A 205 32.07 11.40 -2.61
N LEU A 206 31.59 12.06 -3.66
CA LEU A 206 32.35 13.06 -4.39
C LEU A 206 32.65 14.32 -3.55
N PHE A 207 31.70 14.71 -2.71
CA PHE A 207 31.84 15.89 -1.83
C PHE A 207 32.31 15.55 -0.42
N GLU A 208 32.75 14.30 -0.16
CA GLU A 208 33.28 13.83 1.12
C GLU A 208 32.31 14.07 2.31
N LEU A 209 31.00 13.93 2.09
CA LEU A 209 29.94 14.19 3.09
C LEU A 209 29.60 12.98 3.96
N GLN A 210 30.38 11.88 3.91
CA GLN A 210 30.09 10.62 4.62
C GLN A 210 29.93 10.82 6.12
N GLU A 211 30.82 11.60 6.75
CA GLU A 211 30.75 11.83 8.20
C GLU A 211 29.49 12.63 8.60
N HIS A 212 29.08 13.60 7.78
CA HIS A 212 27.87 14.39 8.02
C HIS A 212 26.63 13.50 8.01
N PHE A 213 26.46 12.67 6.98
CA PHE A 213 25.31 11.77 6.89
C PHE A 213 25.36 10.64 7.92
N LEU A 214 26.56 10.16 8.28
CA LEU A 214 26.73 9.18 9.35
C LEU A 214 26.29 9.77 10.70
N LYS A 215 26.62 11.01 10.99
CA LYS A 215 26.18 11.71 12.21
C LYS A 215 24.66 11.87 12.20
N LYS A 216 24.07 12.36 11.10
CA LYS A 216 22.61 12.50 10.94
C LYS A 216 21.89 11.16 11.17
N TYR A 217 22.43 10.06 10.63
CA TYR A 217 21.91 8.71 10.85
C TYR A 217 22.03 8.27 12.33
N LYS A 218 23.20 8.47 12.96
CA LYS A 218 23.41 8.12 14.38
C LYS A 218 22.42 8.83 15.29
N ASP A 219 22.19 10.13 15.07
CA ASP A 219 21.25 10.93 15.87
C ASP A 219 19.81 10.40 15.71
N SER A 220 19.37 10.16 14.49
CA SER A 220 18.04 9.61 14.18
C SER A 220 17.87 8.18 14.71
N SER A 221 18.91 7.36 14.60
CA SER A 221 18.93 5.99 15.12
C SER A 221 18.87 5.95 16.65
N ASN A 222 19.55 6.87 17.33
CA ASN A 222 19.47 6.99 18.80
C ASN A 222 18.06 7.42 19.23
N GLU A 223 17.42 8.34 18.52
CA GLU A 223 16.05 8.75 18.81
C GLU A 223 15.08 7.56 18.65
N TRP A 224 15.16 6.83 17.53
CA TRP A 224 14.36 5.63 17.33
C TRP A 224 14.63 4.56 18.37
N LYS A 225 15.91 4.30 18.71
CA LYS A 225 16.32 3.34 19.76
C LYS A 225 15.66 3.65 21.10
N ASN A 226 15.64 4.92 21.50
CA ASN A 226 15.01 5.33 22.76
C ASN A 226 13.49 5.13 22.75
N LYS A 227 12.83 5.43 21.64
CA LYS A 227 11.38 5.21 21.47
C LYS A 227 11.04 3.72 21.38
N GLN A 228 11.87 2.92 20.68
CA GLN A 228 11.71 1.47 20.59
C GLN A 228 11.90 0.83 21.97
N PHE A 229 12.94 1.21 22.69
CA PHE A 229 13.18 0.73 24.06
C PHE A 229 11.98 1.02 24.97
N LYS A 230 11.45 2.24 24.93
CA LYS A 230 10.27 2.61 25.72
C LYS A 230 9.06 1.78 25.37
N PHE A 231 8.82 1.53 24.08
CA PHE A 231 7.73 0.68 23.60
C PHE A 231 7.88 -0.77 24.05
N ASP A 232 9.06 -1.36 23.86
CA ASP A 232 9.35 -2.75 24.22
C ASP A 232 9.30 -2.96 25.74
N PHE A 233 9.85 -2.01 26.52
CA PHE A 233 9.80 -2.04 27.98
C PHE A 233 8.35 -2.02 28.50
N ILE A 234 7.51 -1.10 28.02
CA ILE A 234 6.10 -1.04 28.40
C ILE A 234 5.35 -2.31 27.99
N SER A 235 5.71 -2.90 26.84
CA SER A 235 5.11 -4.16 26.38
C SER A 235 5.46 -5.31 27.33
N GLN A 236 6.72 -5.42 27.76
CA GLN A 236 7.18 -6.45 28.69
C GLN A 236 6.58 -6.25 30.08
N GLU A 237 6.57 -5.01 30.60
CA GLU A 237 5.93 -4.68 31.88
C GLU A 237 4.44 -5.04 31.88
N SER A 238 3.74 -4.80 30.78
CA SER A 238 2.33 -5.19 30.63
C SER A 238 2.14 -6.71 30.78
N THR A 239 3.04 -7.51 30.21
CA THR A 239 3.02 -8.97 30.33
C THR A 239 3.32 -9.42 31.77
N LEU A 240 4.28 -8.77 32.44
CA LEU A 240 4.57 -9.06 33.85
C LEU A 240 3.39 -8.76 34.76
N VAL A 241 2.69 -7.64 34.55
CA VAL A 241 1.47 -7.32 35.33
C VAL A 241 0.40 -8.40 35.16
N ILE A 242 0.20 -8.90 33.95
CA ILE A 242 -0.76 -10.01 33.69
C ILE A 242 -0.33 -11.28 34.41
N ASN A 243 0.95 -11.66 34.34
CA ASN A 243 1.48 -12.86 34.98
C ASN A 243 1.39 -12.77 36.51
N LEU A 244 1.71 -11.62 37.10
CA LEU A 244 1.54 -11.37 38.54
C LEU A 244 0.08 -11.53 38.96
N PHE A 245 -0.83 -10.96 38.18
CA PHE A 245 -2.25 -11.09 38.46
C PHE A 245 -2.71 -12.55 38.34
N GLY A 246 -2.16 -13.32 37.39
CA GLY A 246 -2.34 -14.76 37.27
C GLY A 246 -1.94 -15.51 38.52
N ALA A 247 -0.75 -15.23 39.01
CA ALA A 247 -0.26 -15.82 40.24
C ALA A 247 -1.17 -15.50 41.45
N LEU A 248 -1.64 -14.25 41.56
CA LEU A 248 -2.58 -13.84 42.62
C LEU A 248 -3.91 -14.62 42.55
N VAL A 249 -4.46 -14.84 41.36
CA VAL A 249 -5.72 -15.63 41.21
C VAL A 249 -5.49 -17.08 41.58
N ILE A 250 -4.37 -17.68 41.13
CA ILE A 250 -4.04 -19.08 41.51
C ILE A 250 -3.87 -19.19 43.02
N THR A 251 -3.14 -18.27 43.66
CA THR A 251 -2.98 -18.29 45.13
C THR A 251 -4.31 -18.11 45.87
N ALA A 252 -5.18 -17.21 45.36
CA ALA A 252 -6.53 -17.03 45.93
C ALA A 252 -7.37 -18.31 45.85
N ILE A 253 -7.30 -19.03 44.72
CA ILE A 253 -8.01 -20.34 44.57
C ILE A 253 -7.46 -21.36 45.55
N LEU A 254 -6.13 -21.45 45.73
CA LEU A 254 -5.52 -22.37 46.69
C LEU A 254 -5.95 -22.04 48.12
N ILE A 255 -5.92 -20.78 48.54
CA ILE A 255 -6.38 -20.34 49.85
C ILE A 255 -7.86 -20.70 50.04
N PHE A 256 -8.72 -20.38 49.06
CA PHE A 256 -10.14 -20.71 49.11
C PHE A 256 -10.37 -22.20 49.21
N SER A 257 -9.63 -23.02 48.44
CA SER A 257 -9.73 -24.47 48.47
C SER A 257 -9.34 -25.06 49.85
N ILE A 258 -8.36 -24.46 50.52
CA ILE A 258 -7.97 -24.89 51.87
C ILE A 258 -9.05 -24.53 52.90
N LEU A 259 -9.62 -23.33 52.82
CA LEU A 259 -10.68 -22.87 53.74
C LEU A 259 -11.95 -23.68 53.61
N PHE A 260 -12.26 -24.21 52.44
CA PHE A 260 -13.44 -25.01 52.12
C PHE A 260 -13.10 -26.47 51.79
N SER A 261 -11.98 -26.99 52.28
CA SER A 261 -11.41 -28.32 51.97
C SER A 261 -12.34 -29.50 52.27
N SER A 262 -13.35 -29.35 53.14
CA SER A 262 -14.34 -30.40 53.41
C SER A 262 -15.28 -30.69 52.24
N THR A 263 -15.30 -29.86 51.18
CA THR A 263 -16.24 -29.98 50.06
C THR A 263 -15.54 -30.19 48.70
N ILE A 264 -14.21 -30.09 48.61
CA ILE A 264 -13.47 -30.09 47.34
C ILE A 264 -12.41 -31.20 47.34
N ASN A 265 -12.48 -32.12 46.37
CA ASN A 265 -11.50 -33.18 46.17
C ASN A 265 -10.17 -32.64 45.61
N THR A 266 -9.05 -33.35 45.89
CA THR A 266 -7.72 -32.99 45.41
C THR A 266 -7.61 -32.88 43.89
N GLY A 267 -8.30 -33.75 43.15
CA GLY A 267 -8.38 -33.71 41.70
C GLY A 267 -9.12 -32.48 41.18
N ASN A 268 -10.16 -32.05 41.90
CA ASN A 268 -10.87 -30.81 41.55
C ASN A 268 -9.98 -29.56 41.72
N ILE A 269 -9.16 -29.53 42.78
CA ILE A 269 -8.17 -28.42 42.99
C ILE A 269 -7.20 -28.38 41.82
N LEU A 270 -6.65 -29.52 41.42
CA LEU A 270 -5.72 -29.59 40.29
C LEU A 270 -6.36 -29.13 38.97
N SER A 271 -7.62 -29.58 38.71
CA SER A 271 -8.37 -29.11 37.54
C SER A 271 -8.58 -27.59 37.54
N LEU A 272 -8.90 -27.00 38.70
CA LEU A 272 -9.06 -25.54 38.83
C LEU A 272 -7.77 -24.77 38.51
N ILE A 273 -6.63 -25.26 38.99
CA ILE A 273 -5.32 -24.65 38.65
C ILE A 273 -5.05 -24.69 37.15
N LEU A 274 -5.32 -25.84 36.50
CA LEU A 274 -5.13 -26.00 35.06
C LEU A 274 -6.09 -25.11 34.24
N TYR A 275 -7.35 -24.96 34.68
CA TYR A 275 -8.31 -24.08 34.03
C TYR A 275 -7.94 -22.61 34.17
N THR A 276 -7.51 -22.18 35.34
CA THR A 276 -7.03 -20.80 35.52
C THR A 276 -5.81 -20.50 34.69
N GLY A 277 -4.84 -21.42 34.60
CA GLY A 277 -3.69 -21.30 33.72
C GLY A 277 -4.10 -21.15 32.24
N SER A 278 -5.08 -21.96 31.76
CA SER A 278 -5.60 -21.83 30.40
C SER A 278 -6.33 -20.52 30.15
N MET A 279 -7.05 -19.97 31.13
CA MET A 279 -7.68 -18.65 31.05
C MET A 279 -6.64 -17.53 30.90
N PHE A 280 -5.55 -17.59 31.66
CA PHE A 280 -4.48 -16.59 31.54
C PHE A 280 -3.81 -16.60 30.18
N MET A 281 -3.54 -17.76 29.60
CA MET A 281 -3.01 -17.86 28.24
C MET A 281 -3.93 -17.18 27.22
N VAL A 282 -5.24 -17.41 27.34
CA VAL A 282 -6.23 -16.79 26.45
C VAL A 282 -6.30 -15.28 26.64
N ILE A 283 -6.24 -14.80 27.89
CA ILE A 283 -6.23 -13.37 28.19
C ILE A 283 -4.97 -12.73 27.61
N SER A 284 -3.79 -13.35 27.75
CA SER A 284 -2.55 -12.88 27.13
C SER A 284 -2.64 -12.82 25.60
N ASP A 285 -3.18 -13.89 24.98
CA ASP A 285 -3.44 -13.92 23.53
C ASP A 285 -4.35 -12.75 23.08
N VAL A 286 -5.40 -12.45 23.83
CA VAL A 286 -6.29 -11.31 23.56
C VAL A 286 -5.52 -9.99 23.64
N PHE A 287 -4.64 -9.84 24.62
CA PHE A 287 -3.83 -8.64 24.82
C PHE A 287 -2.89 -8.34 23.67
N GLU A 288 -2.10 -9.32 23.28
CA GLU A 288 -1.16 -9.18 22.16
C GLU A 288 -1.90 -8.82 20.86
N ASN A 289 -3.13 -9.31 20.71
CA ASN A 289 -3.91 -9.12 19.49
C ASN A 289 -4.72 -7.81 19.45
N ILE A 290 -4.98 -7.16 20.59
CA ILE A 290 -5.74 -5.89 20.60
C ILE A 290 -4.94 -4.75 19.93
N SER A 291 -3.61 -4.74 20.05
CA SER A 291 -2.75 -3.77 19.35
C SER A 291 -2.88 -3.85 17.83
N VAL A 292 -3.13 -5.05 17.31
CA VAL A 292 -3.32 -5.33 15.88
C VAL A 292 -4.61 -4.71 15.35
N PHE A 293 -5.69 -4.65 16.14
CA PHE A 293 -6.94 -3.96 15.76
C PHE A 293 -6.74 -2.44 15.61
N SER A 294 -5.97 -1.84 16.51
CA SER A 294 -5.62 -0.41 16.40
C SER A 294 -4.84 -0.14 15.11
N ASN A 295 -3.92 -1.02 14.76
CA ASN A 295 -3.12 -0.91 13.54
C ASN A 295 -3.96 -1.09 12.26
N MET A 296 -5.02 -1.88 12.28
CA MET A 296 -5.95 -2.03 11.15
C MET A 296 -6.63 -0.70 10.78
N ASN A 297 -7.16 0.03 11.76
CA ASN A 297 -7.82 1.31 11.51
C ASN A 297 -6.83 2.36 11.01
N THR A 298 -5.60 2.36 11.52
CA THR A 298 -4.55 3.28 11.05
C THR A 298 -4.07 2.91 9.64
N ALA A 299 -3.94 1.63 9.30
CA ALA A 299 -3.59 1.16 7.97
C ALA A 299 -4.67 1.54 6.94
N ILE A 300 -5.94 1.27 7.24
CA ILE A 300 -7.08 1.68 6.40
C ILE A 300 -7.13 3.21 6.27
N GLY A 301 -6.88 3.94 7.36
CA GLY A 301 -6.83 5.41 7.36
C GLY A 301 -5.76 5.97 6.42
N ARG A 302 -4.54 5.42 6.47
CA ARG A 302 -3.42 5.81 5.58
C ARG A 302 -3.72 5.55 4.11
N ILE A 303 -4.32 4.41 3.79
CA ILE A 303 -4.71 4.08 2.42
C ILE A 303 -5.86 4.97 1.96
N ASN A 304 -6.84 5.24 2.82
CA ASN A 304 -7.95 6.12 2.50
C ASN A 304 -7.50 7.56 2.22
N THR A 305 -6.46 8.05 2.88
CA THR A 305 -5.91 9.39 2.56
C THR A 305 -5.25 9.42 1.19
N LEU A 306 -4.54 8.36 0.81
CA LEU A 306 -3.96 8.21 -0.53
C LEU A 306 -5.01 8.06 -1.64
N LEU A 307 -6.17 7.46 -1.31
CA LEU A 307 -7.24 7.17 -2.27
C LEU A 307 -8.40 8.18 -2.23
N LYS A 308 -8.53 9.01 -1.19
CA LYS A 308 -9.57 10.04 -1.08
C LYS A 308 -9.48 11.12 -2.16
N GLU A 309 -8.33 11.28 -2.74
CA GLU A 309 -8.11 12.17 -3.88
C GLU A 309 -8.61 11.56 -5.20
N THR A 310 -9.10 10.31 -5.18
CA THR A 310 -9.62 9.60 -6.34
C THR A 310 -11.15 9.66 -6.41
N ASN A 311 -11.72 10.82 -6.57
CA ASN A 311 -13.05 10.92 -7.14
C ASN A 311 -12.94 10.75 -8.67
N ASN A 312 -12.60 9.55 -9.11
CA ASN A 312 -12.70 9.20 -10.51
C ASN A 312 -14.18 8.92 -10.81
N ASN A 313 -14.89 9.94 -11.17
CA ASN A 313 -15.91 9.76 -12.17
C ASN A 313 -15.16 9.27 -13.41
N PHE A 314 -15.25 7.98 -13.74
CA PHE A 314 -14.93 7.48 -15.08
C PHE A 314 -15.83 8.27 -16.01
N LEU A 315 -15.20 9.24 -16.62
CA LEU A 315 -15.84 10.21 -17.48
C LEU A 315 -16.61 9.47 -18.53
N SER A 316 -17.83 9.90 -18.76
CA SER A 316 -18.68 9.43 -19.83
C SER A 316 -17.85 9.39 -21.12
N LYS A 317 -17.93 8.30 -21.86
CA LYS A 317 -17.35 8.18 -23.20
C LYS A 317 -18.13 9.11 -24.16
N GLU A 318 -18.11 10.40 -23.88
CA GLU A 318 -18.71 11.34 -24.80
C GLU A 318 -17.83 11.46 -26.03
N VAL A 319 -18.41 11.18 -27.18
CA VAL A 319 -17.76 11.33 -28.48
C VAL A 319 -17.52 12.82 -28.73
N ILE A 320 -16.27 13.19 -28.98
CA ILE A 320 -15.89 14.54 -29.39
C ILE A 320 -15.86 14.55 -30.92
N ASN A 321 -16.61 15.47 -31.52
CA ASN A 321 -16.69 15.60 -32.97
C ASN A 321 -15.71 16.64 -33.55
N ASN A 322 -15.24 17.56 -32.71
CA ASN A 322 -14.23 18.57 -33.04
C ASN A 322 -13.08 18.51 -32.05
N TYR A 323 -11.86 18.77 -32.46
CA TYR A 323 -10.64 18.68 -31.64
C TYR A 323 -9.91 20.03 -31.55
N ASP A 324 -10.62 21.15 -31.76
CA ASP A 324 -10.06 22.48 -31.47
C ASP A 324 -9.79 22.61 -29.97
N ILE A 325 -8.64 23.19 -29.65
CA ILE A 325 -8.23 23.40 -28.25
C ILE A 325 -8.40 24.88 -27.90
N THR A 326 -9.15 25.18 -26.87
CA THR A 326 -9.34 26.54 -26.35
C THR A 326 -8.90 26.63 -24.90
N ILE A 327 -8.10 27.65 -24.62
CA ILE A 327 -7.59 27.97 -23.28
C ILE A 327 -8.12 29.35 -22.92
N GLU A 328 -8.81 29.45 -21.77
CA GLU A 328 -9.44 30.70 -21.31
C GLU A 328 -9.01 31.01 -19.88
N ASN A 329 -8.36 32.15 -19.67
CA ASN A 329 -7.93 32.68 -18.37
C ASN A 329 -7.16 31.68 -17.50
N LEU A 330 -6.30 30.86 -18.13
CA LEU A 330 -5.55 29.82 -17.43
C LEU A 330 -4.58 30.43 -16.41
N THR A 331 -4.76 30.06 -15.14
CA THR A 331 -3.88 30.42 -14.04
C THR A 331 -3.45 29.15 -13.33
N PHE A 332 -2.14 28.97 -13.14
CA PHE A 332 -1.57 27.80 -12.52
C PHE A 332 -0.34 28.13 -11.66
N SER A 333 -0.21 27.44 -10.52
CA SER A 333 0.93 27.56 -9.61
C SER A 333 1.41 26.17 -9.14
N TYR A 334 2.73 26.00 -9.02
CA TYR A 334 3.32 24.90 -8.25
C TYR A 334 3.49 25.36 -6.81
N LYS A 335 2.70 24.82 -5.88
CA LYS A 335 2.66 25.30 -4.49
C LYS A 335 2.53 26.83 -4.47
N ASP A 336 3.60 27.54 -4.04
CA ASP A 336 3.61 28.99 -3.89
C ASP A 336 4.16 29.73 -5.12
N THR A 337 4.69 28.99 -6.13
CA THR A 337 5.28 29.59 -7.32
C THR A 337 4.28 29.65 -8.46
N ARG A 338 3.84 30.86 -8.84
CA ARG A 338 2.91 31.09 -9.95
C ARG A 338 3.63 30.95 -11.28
N ILE A 339 3.11 30.08 -12.17
CA ILE A 339 3.67 29.83 -13.52
C ILE A 339 2.84 30.56 -14.57
N PHE A 340 1.52 30.42 -14.53
CA PHE A 340 0.61 31.09 -15.47
C PHE A 340 -0.32 32.03 -14.75
N ASN A 341 -0.64 33.16 -15.41
CA ASN A 341 -1.55 34.16 -14.91
C ASN A 341 -2.41 34.70 -16.07
N GLY A 342 -3.64 34.15 -16.20
CA GLY A 342 -4.62 34.61 -17.17
C GLY A 342 -4.24 34.35 -18.63
N VAL A 343 -3.62 33.21 -18.94
CA VAL A 343 -3.24 32.83 -20.31
C VAL A 343 -4.49 32.41 -21.09
N SER A 344 -4.70 32.98 -22.29
CA SER A 344 -5.84 32.67 -23.17
C SER A 344 -5.38 32.61 -24.62
N PHE A 345 -5.67 31.51 -25.31
CA PHE A 345 -5.48 31.35 -26.77
C PHE A 345 -6.25 30.14 -27.28
N SER A 346 -6.39 30.02 -28.59
CA SER A 346 -7.03 28.87 -29.25
C SER A 346 -6.14 28.25 -30.32
N ILE A 347 -6.23 26.95 -30.47
CA ILE A 347 -5.48 26.15 -31.43
C ILE A 347 -6.51 25.41 -32.31
N PRO A 348 -6.61 25.74 -33.59
CA PRO A 348 -7.46 25.03 -34.53
C PRO A 348 -7.01 23.58 -34.73
N PHE A 349 -7.95 22.65 -34.94
CA PHE A 349 -7.61 21.26 -35.23
C PHE A 349 -6.79 21.14 -36.51
N GLY A 350 -5.78 20.27 -36.49
CA GLY A 350 -4.88 20.02 -37.61
C GLY A 350 -3.70 21.00 -37.73
N SER A 351 -3.70 22.11 -36.98
CA SER A 351 -2.60 23.08 -37.01
C SER A 351 -1.33 22.59 -36.30
N LYS A 352 -0.19 23.09 -36.75
CA LYS A 352 1.14 22.90 -36.15
C LYS A 352 1.48 24.14 -35.36
N VAL A 353 1.65 23.98 -34.04
CA VAL A 353 1.91 25.12 -33.12
C VAL A 353 3.21 24.91 -32.38
N ALA A 354 4.12 25.86 -32.50
CA ALA A 354 5.31 25.88 -31.66
C ALA A 354 5.10 26.75 -30.41
N ILE A 355 5.54 26.28 -29.28
CA ILE A 355 5.58 27.02 -28.01
C ILE A 355 7.02 27.45 -27.77
N ILE A 356 7.24 28.78 -27.70
CA ILE A 356 8.55 29.37 -27.39
C ILE A 356 8.49 30.12 -26.06
N GLY A 357 9.67 30.40 -25.49
CA GLY A 357 9.81 31.13 -24.23
C GLY A 357 11.11 30.78 -23.54
N LYS A 358 11.55 31.61 -22.60
CA LYS A 358 12.77 31.39 -21.82
C LYS A 358 12.75 30.08 -21.07
N ASN A 359 13.91 29.59 -20.62
CA ASN A 359 13.98 28.45 -19.73
C ASN A 359 13.25 28.78 -18.42
N GLY A 360 12.37 27.89 -17.98
CA GLY A 360 11.51 28.13 -16.80
C GLY A 360 10.23 28.92 -17.08
N SER A 361 9.93 29.34 -18.31
CA SER A 361 8.68 30.02 -18.65
C SER A 361 7.42 29.16 -18.55
N GLY A 362 7.58 27.85 -18.40
CA GLY A 362 6.46 26.91 -18.23
C GLY A 362 6.07 26.14 -19.49
N LYS A 363 6.89 26.05 -20.53
CA LYS A 363 6.59 25.28 -21.76
C LYS A 363 6.13 23.86 -21.47
N SER A 364 6.95 23.08 -20.76
CA SER A 364 6.62 21.70 -20.37
C SER A 364 5.42 21.63 -19.41
N THR A 365 5.25 22.66 -18.59
CA THR A 365 4.07 22.75 -17.69
C THR A 365 2.78 22.95 -18.49
N LEU A 366 2.81 23.77 -19.55
CA LEU A 366 1.65 23.94 -20.42
C LEU A 366 1.28 22.65 -21.14
N LEU A 367 2.26 21.91 -21.66
CA LEU A 367 2.03 20.61 -22.28
C LEU A 367 1.42 19.59 -21.27
N LYS A 368 1.91 19.58 -20.03
CA LYS A 368 1.38 18.72 -18.95
C LYS A 368 -0.04 19.12 -18.52
N LEU A 369 -0.38 20.40 -18.58
CA LEU A 369 -1.75 20.87 -18.35
C LEU A 369 -2.68 20.45 -19.48
N LEU A 370 -2.25 20.62 -20.74
CA LEU A 370 -3.03 20.23 -21.92
C LEU A 370 -3.36 18.74 -21.95
N CYS A 371 -2.46 17.87 -21.52
CA CYS A 371 -2.71 16.44 -21.44
C CYS A 371 -3.42 15.99 -20.16
N GLY A 372 -3.84 16.93 -19.30
CA GLY A 372 -4.64 16.64 -18.11
C GLY A 372 -3.88 16.03 -16.93
N ILE A 373 -2.51 16.07 -16.93
CA ILE A 373 -1.70 15.63 -15.80
C ILE A 373 -1.99 16.51 -14.57
N TYR A 374 -2.08 17.82 -14.77
CA TYR A 374 -2.44 18.77 -13.71
C TYR A 374 -3.88 19.22 -13.90
N LYS A 375 -4.73 18.96 -12.91
CA LYS A 375 -6.16 19.34 -12.92
C LYS A 375 -6.47 20.53 -11.99
N ASN A 376 -5.52 20.93 -11.11
CA ASN A 376 -5.66 22.02 -10.16
C ASN A 376 -5.21 23.35 -10.77
N TYR A 377 -6.02 23.90 -11.70
CA TYR A 377 -5.83 25.23 -12.29
C TYR A 377 -7.15 26.00 -12.27
N SER A 378 -7.05 27.33 -12.32
CA SER A 378 -8.18 28.23 -12.55
C SER A 378 -8.27 28.60 -14.02
N GLY A 379 -9.47 28.96 -14.49
CA GLY A 379 -9.78 29.12 -15.90
C GLY A 379 -10.26 27.81 -16.52
N SER A 380 -10.28 27.71 -17.85
CA SER A 380 -10.71 26.51 -18.56
C SER A 380 -9.74 26.10 -19.67
N ILE A 381 -9.57 24.79 -19.87
CA ILE A 381 -8.93 24.18 -21.03
C ILE A 381 -9.96 23.25 -21.63
N LYS A 382 -10.33 23.52 -22.87
CA LYS A 382 -11.39 22.77 -23.56
C LYS A 382 -10.84 22.11 -24.82
N ILE A 383 -11.35 20.93 -25.18
CA ILE A 383 -11.16 20.26 -26.45
C ILE A 383 -12.52 19.98 -27.07
N GLY A 384 -12.74 20.49 -28.29
CA GLY A 384 -14.05 20.38 -28.92
C GLY A 384 -15.19 20.99 -28.10
N GLY A 385 -14.91 22.08 -27.40
CA GLY A 385 -15.86 22.77 -26.53
C GLY A 385 -16.08 22.15 -25.14
N LYS A 386 -15.50 20.98 -24.84
CA LYS A 386 -15.63 20.28 -23.54
C LYS A 386 -14.39 20.48 -22.70
N ASP A 387 -14.56 20.65 -21.38
CA ASP A 387 -13.41 20.75 -20.45
C ASP A 387 -12.62 19.44 -20.46
N ILE A 388 -11.29 19.53 -20.58
CA ILE A 388 -10.39 18.36 -20.57
C ILE A 388 -10.47 17.55 -19.27
N LYS A 389 -10.96 18.16 -18.17
CA LYS A 389 -11.20 17.47 -16.91
C LYS A 389 -12.30 16.42 -17.02
N ASP A 390 -13.21 16.57 -18.00
CA ASP A 390 -14.41 15.76 -18.17
C ASP A 390 -14.32 14.81 -19.38
N VAL A 391 -13.16 14.74 -20.05
CA VAL A 391 -12.94 13.96 -21.28
C VAL A 391 -11.88 12.89 -21.06
N ASN A 392 -12.11 11.71 -21.65
CA ASN A 392 -11.05 10.69 -21.73
C ASN A 392 -10.05 11.03 -22.83
N LEU A 393 -8.88 11.52 -22.41
CA LEU A 393 -7.82 12.00 -23.30
C LEU A 393 -6.94 10.88 -23.88
N SER A 394 -7.01 9.64 -23.37
CA SER A 394 -6.08 8.56 -23.70
C SER A 394 -6.05 8.20 -25.19
N ASN A 395 -7.18 8.30 -25.89
CA ASN A 395 -7.29 8.01 -27.32
C ASN A 395 -7.14 9.27 -28.20
N ILE A 396 -7.05 10.45 -27.59
CA ILE A 396 -6.98 11.73 -28.29
C ILE A 396 -5.53 12.18 -28.41
N TYR A 397 -4.75 12.02 -27.34
CA TYR A 397 -3.39 12.50 -27.25
C TYR A 397 -2.35 11.42 -27.49
N SER A 398 -1.27 11.79 -28.18
CA SER A 398 0.02 11.11 -28.18
C SER A 398 1.11 12.07 -27.69
N ILE A 399 2.00 11.61 -26.83
CA ILE A 399 2.85 12.49 -26.03
C ILE A 399 4.29 12.00 -26.06
N SER A 400 5.23 12.94 -26.27
CA SER A 400 6.66 12.72 -26.07
C SER A 400 7.20 13.86 -25.20
N PHE A 401 7.46 13.60 -23.92
CA PHE A 401 8.11 14.54 -23.01
C PHE A 401 9.62 14.36 -23.00
N GLN A 402 10.35 15.39 -22.55
CA GLN A 402 11.81 15.39 -22.42
C GLN A 402 12.31 14.21 -21.58
N ASP A 403 11.65 13.94 -20.43
CA ASP A 403 11.93 12.80 -19.54
C ASP A 403 10.96 11.65 -19.80
N SER A 404 10.86 11.18 -21.05
CA SER A 404 9.97 10.10 -21.39
C SER A 404 10.42 8.79 -20.77
N TYR A 405 9.47 8.09 -20.08
CA TYR A 405 9.73 6.82 -19.43
C TYR A 405 9.81 5.66 -20.43
N ILE A 406 10.80 4.80 -20.25
CA ILE A 406 10.97 3.57 -21.02
C ILE A 406 10.80 2.39 -20.06
N PHE A 407 9.99 1.41 -20.47
CA PHE A 407 9.71 0.22 -19.67
C PHE A 407 10.88 -0.78 -19.71
N ASN A 408 11.08 -1.53 -18.64
CA ASN A 408 12.05 -2.63 -18.59
C ASN A 408 11.53 -3.82 -19.39
N ASP A 409 11.64 -3.73 -20.72
CA ASP A 409 11.18 -4.73 -21.68
C ASP A 409 11.97 -4.52 -23.00
N THR A 410 11.68 -5.27 -24.04
CA THR A 410 12.31 -5.08 -25.34
C THR A 410 12.04 -3.69 -25.92
N VAL A 411 12.93 -3.20 -26.78
CA VAL A 411 12.72 -1.96 -27.54
C VAL A 411 11.42 -2.07 -28.36
N ARG A 412 11.15 -3.23 -28.98
CA ARG A 412 9.92 -3.51 -29.69
C ARG A 412 8.68 -3.24 -28.84
N ASN A 413 8.60 -3.83 -27.66
CA ASN A 413 7.46 -3.67 -26.74
C ASN A 413 7.33 -2.23 -26.24
N ASN A 414 8.45 -1.53 -26.08
CA ASN A 414 8.45 -0.10 -25.74
C ASN A 414 7.87 0.79 -26.83
N ILE A 415 8.06 0.44 -28.09
CA ILE A 415 7.54 1.17 -29.25
C ILE A 415 6.08 0.83 -29.48
N THR A 416 5.74 -0.46 -29.54
CA THR A 416 4.39 -0.94 -29.89
C THR A 416 3.40 -0.90 -28.73
N LEU A 417 3.88 -0.71 -27.47
CA LEU A 417 3.06 -0.80 -26.25
C LEU A 417 2.31 -2.14 -26.15
N TRP A 418 3.00 -3.23 -26.51
CA TRP A 418 2.46 -4.61 -26.56
C TRP A 418 1.30 -4.83 -27.55
N GLU A 419 1.02 -3.85 -28.41
CA GLU A 419 0.08 -4.03 -29.52
C GLU A 419 0.77 -4.74 -30.70
N LYS A 420 0.00 -5.42 -31.53
CA LYS A 420 0.52 -6.16 -32.71
C LYS A 420 0.91 -5.28 -33.90
N ASN A 421 0.99 -3.97 -33.73
CA ASN A 421 1.38 -3.05 -34.79
C ASN A 421 2.88 -3.17 -35.07
N SER A 422 3.23 -3.39 -36.33
CA SER A 422 4.60 -3.63 -36.82
C SER A 422 5.23 -2.42 -37.52
N GLY A 423 4.74 -1.22 -37.28
CA GLY A 423 5.30 -0.02 -37.90
C GLY A 423 6.64 0.35 -37.26
N GLU A 424 7.71 0.29 -38.03
CA GLU A 424 9.02 0.82 -37.67
C GLU A 424 9.31 2.07 -38.48
N LEU A 425 9.53 3.23 -37.81
CA LEU A 425 9.89 4.47 -38.48
C LEU A 425 11.40 4.71 -38.49
N TYR A 426 12.12 4.07 -37.54
CA TYR A 426 13.57 4.23 -37.38
C TYR A 426 14.26 2.88 -37.43
N SER A 427 15.47 2.83 -37.99
CA SER A 427 16.39 1.71 -37.80
C SER A 427 16.96 1.75 -36.37
N TYR A 428 17.14 0.55 -35.81
CA TYR A 428 17.77 0.30 -34.51
C TYR A 428 19.01 -0.60 -34.66
N ASP A 429 19.68 -0.53 -35.83
CA ASP A 429 20.89 -1.31 -36.13
C ASP A 429 22.09 -0.92 -35.24
N ASP A 430 21.99 0.23 -34.58
CA ASP A 430 22.94 0.69 -33.57
C ASP A 430 22.78 0.05 -32.19
N LEU A 431 21.79 -0.86 -32.03
CA LEU A 431 21.58 -1.66 -30.83
C LEU A 431 22.02 -3.10 -31.07
N ASP A 432 22.66 -3.73 -30.06
CA ASP A 432 23.24 -5.09 -30.16
C ASP A 432 22.26 -6.16 -30.73
N LYS A 433 20.99 -6.05 -30.39
CA LYS A 433 19.92 -6.95 -30.85
C LYS A 433 18.77 -6.21 -31.54
N GLY A 434 19.03 -5.02 -32.08
CA GLY A 434 18.00 -4.24 -32.73
C GLY A 434 16.77 -4.02 -31.82
N LEU A 435 15.58 -4.28 -32.36
CA LEU A 435 14.32 -4.17 -31.62
C LEU A 435 14.15 -5.15 -30.46
N ASP A 436 14.88 -6.25 -30.45
CA ASP A 436 14.81 -7.26 -29.37
C ASP A 436 15.80 -6.98 -28.23
N THR A 437 16.50 -5.82 -28.28
CA THR A 437 17.33 -5.35 -27.19
C THR A 437 16.46 -5.10 -25.95
N ILE A 438 16.85 -5.71 -24.81
CA ILE A 438 16.18 -5.55 -23.52
C ILE A 438 16.62 -4.23 -22.89
N VAL A 439 15.68 -3.41 -22.55
CA VAL A 439 15.86 -2.16 -21.79
C VAL A 439 15.92 -2.47 -20.31
N ILE A 440 16.92 -1.90 -19.62
CA ILE A 440 17.17 -2.14 -18.20
C ILE A 440 17.09 -0.82 -17.44
N ASN A 441 16.47 -0.84 -16.26
CA ASN A 441 16.39 0.30 -15.33
C ASN A 441 15.92 1.62 -15.99
N GLY A 442 14.85 1.54 -16.78
CA GLY A 442 14.30 2.73 -17.45
C GLY A 442 15.19 3.28 -18.56
N GLY A 443 16.03 2.44 -19.17
CA GLY A 443 16.88 2.81 -20.30
C GLY A 443 18.29 3.28 -19.93
N GLN A 444 18.81 2.88 -18.77
CA GLN A 444 20.19 3.19 -18.38
C GLN A 444 21.24 2.59 -19.33
N ASN A 445 20.91 1.49 -19.99
CA ASN A 445 21.74 0.84 -21.00
C ASN A 445 21.60 1.44 -22.42
N LEU A 446 20.84 2.54 -22.57
CA LEU A 446 20.64 3.23 -23.83
C LEU A 446 21.24 4.64 -23.78
N SER A 447 21.73 5.13 -24.92
CA SER A 447 22.12 6.52 -25.05
C SER A 447 20.90 7.47 -24.97
N GLY A 448 21.11 8.76 -24.72
CA GLY A 448 20.04 9.76 -24.70
C GLY A 448 19.26 9.80 -26.03
N GLY A 449 19.97 9.77 -27.16
CA GLY A 449 19.35 9.75 -28.49
C GLY A 449 18.57 8.47 -28.80
N GLN A 450 19.08 7.30 -28.37
CA GLN A 450 18.36 6.02 -28.52
C GLN A 450 17.05 6.04 -27.72
N ARG A 451 17.06 6.52 -26.48
CA ARG A 451 15.85 6.69 -25.67
C ARG A 451 14.84 7.60 -26.35
N GLN A 452 15.31 8.73 -26.86
CA GLN A 452 14.46 9.72 -27.54
C GLN A 452 13.80 9.13 -28.81
N ARG A 453 14.58 8.42 -29.64
CA ARG A 453 14.04 7.72 -30.84
C ARG A 453 12.95 6.72 -30.48
N ILE A 454 13.11 5.92 -29.41
CA ILE A 454 12.10 4.97 -28.94
C ILE A 454 10.81 5.72 -28.57
N CYS A 455 10.91 6.80 -27.81
CA CYS A 455 9.74 7.58 -27.36
C CYS A 455 9.02 8.26 -28.51
N LEU A 456 9.74 8.81 -29.48
CA LEU A 456 9.17 9.43 -30.66
C LEU A 456 8.52 8.38 -31.58
N ASN A 457 9.13 7.21 -31.77
CA ASN A 457 8.55 6.13 -32.57
C ASN A 457 7.25 5.63 -31.95
N ARG A 458 7.22 5.45 -30.62
CA ARG A 458 6.00 5.17 -29.85
C ARG A 458 4.91 6.20 -30.12
N MET A 459 5.27 7.48 -30.12
CA MET A 459 4.35 8.59 -30.38
C MET A 459 3.79 8.54 -31.81
N PHE A 460 4.63 8.31 -32.81
CA PHE A 460 4.22 8.27 -34.21
C PHE A 460 3.33 7.09 -34.55
N LEU A 461 3.54 5.92 -33.95
CA LEU A 461 2.71 4.74 -34.18
C LEU A 461 1.29 4.88 -33.62
N LYS A 462 1.09 5.77 -32.66
CA LYS A 462 -0.24 6.03 -32.12
C LYS A 462 -0.98 7.02 -33.02
N ASN A 463 -2.04 6.55 -33.70
CA ASN A 463 -2.89 7.43 -34.52
C ASN A 463 -3.74 8.34 -33.62
N ALA A 464 -3.14 9.43 -33.14
CA ALA A 464 -3.77 10.40 -32.26
C ALA A 464 -4.34 11.60 -33.02
N LYS A 465 -5.24 12.33 -32.36
CA LYS A 465 -5.79 13.60 -32.91
C LYS A 465 -4.94 14.79 -32.53
N VAL A 466 -4.23 14.71 -31.40
CA VAL A 466 -3.36 15.76 -30.87
C VAL A 466 -2.03 15.15 -30.44
N TYR A 467 -0.93 15.72 -30.86
CA TYR A 467 0.43 15.33 -30.53
C TYR A 467 1.10 16.42 -29.69
N LEU A 468 1.61 16.04 -28.53
CA LEU A 468 2.33 16.95 -27.62
C LEU A 468 3.79 16.55 -27.56
N ILE A 469 4.68 17.44 -27.92
CA ILE A 469 6.11 17.16 -28.06
C ILE A 469 6.91 18.20 -27.27
N ASP A 470 7.78 17.73 -26.37
CA ASP A 470 8.62 18.60 -25.55
C ASP A 470 10.09 18.39 -25.91
N GLU A 471 10.73 19.43 -26.49
CA GLU A 471 12.17 19.50 -26.79
C GLU A 471 12.72 18.22 -27.45
N TYR A 472 12.12 17.81 -28.60
CA TYR A 472 12.49 16.57 -29.30
C TYR A 472 13.92 16.60 -29.86
N GLU A 473 14.49 17.77 -30.08
CA GLU A 473 15.79 18.01 -30.69
C GLU A 473 16.99 17.66 -29.80
N ASN A 474 16.77 17.48 -28.49
CA ASN A 474 17.83 17.20 -27.52
C ASN A 474 18.44 15.80 -27.74
N ASN A 475 19.78 15.72 -27.71
CA ASN A 475 20.56 14.48 -27.85
C ASN A 475 20.42 13.73 -29.19
N LEU A 476 19.95 14.40 -30.26
CA LEU A 476 19.86 13.85 -31.60
C LEU A 476 20.93 14.45 -32.52
N ASP A 477 21.46 13.63 -33.42
CA ASP A 477 22.28 14.08 -34.52
C ASP A 477 21.44 14.83 -35.61
N ASN A 478 22.06 15.63 -36.43
CA ASN A 478 21.36 16.47 -37.40
C ASN A 478 20.53 15.67 -38.41
N ILE A 479 21.04 14.52 -38.86
CA ILE A 479 20.33 13.67 -39.85
C ILE A 479 19.03 13.11 -39.23
N THR A 480 19.12 12.55 -38.04
CA THR A 480 17.96 12.04 -37.30
C THR A 480 16.96 13.14 -36.97
N LYS A 481 17.46 14.32 -36.58
CA LYS A 481 16.65 15.51 -36.31
C LYS A 481 15.84 15.96 -37.54
N ASP A 482 16.47 16.06 -38.69
CA ASP A 482 15.80 16.45 -39.97
C ASP A 482 14.71 15.42 -40.34
N PHE A 483 14.99 14.14 -40.19
CA PHE A 483 14.03 13.08 -40.43
C PHE A 483 12.83 13.17 -39.48
N ILE A 484 13.06 13.38 -38.19
CA ILE A 484 12.03 13.56 -37.18
C ILE A 484 11.17 14.78 -37.45
N THR A 485 11.81 15.92 -37.75
CA THR A 485 11.13 17.17 -38.08
C THR A 485 10.18 17.00 -39.27
N LYS A 486 10.62 16.29 -40.31
CA LYS A 486 9.76 15.96 -41.45
C LYS A 486 8.56 15.10 -41.07
N ASN A 487 8.77 14.08 -40.22
CA ASN A 487 7.70 13.22 -39.77
C ASN A 487 6.70 13.97 -38.88
N ILE A 488 7.16 14.84 -37.98
CA ILE A 488 6.30 15.69 -37.13
C ILE A 488 5.38 16.57 -38.01
N LEU A 489 5.94 17.20 -39.03
CA LEU A 489 5.19 18.09 -39.94
C LEU A 489 4.15 17.33 -40.78
N ASN A 490 4.39 16.05 -41.08
CA ASN A 490 3.50 15.21 -41.88
C ASN A 490 2.37 14.58 -41.03
N LEU A 491 2.33 14.74 -39.71
CA LEU A 491 1.24 14.21 -38.89
C LEU A 491 -0.10 14.84 -39.26
N SER A 492 -1.15 14.07 -39.38
CA SER A 492 -2.49 14.55 -39.78
C SER A 492 -3.24 15.29 -38.66
N GLY A 493 -2.85 15.12 -37.40
CA GLY A 493 -3.47 15.78 -36.24
C GLY A 493 -2.87 17.14 -35.90
N THR A 494 -3.43 17.77 -34.87
CA THR A 494 -2.84 18.96 -34.26
C THR A 494 -1.50 18.60 -33.61
N VAL A 495 -0.46 19.39 -33.85
CA VAL A 495 0.84 19.21 -33.19
C VAL A 495 1.14 20.45 -32.37
N ILE A 496 1.44 20.24 -31.10
CA ILE A 496 1.87 21.27 -30.18
C ILE A 496 3.27 20.88 -29.70
N ILE A 497 4.26 21.69 -30.06
CA ILE A 497 5.66 21.39 -29.85
C ILE A 497 6.36 22.51 -29.10
N SER A 498 7.08 22.17 -28.03
CA SER A 498 8.04 23.10 -27.44
C SER A 498 9.39 22.90 -28.12
N SER A 499 9.93 23.96 -28.73
CA SER A 499 11.19 23.88 -29.46
C SER A 499 11.85 25.26 -29.56
N HIS A 500 13.17 25.25 -29.64
CA HIS A 500 13.99 26.41 -29.98
C HIS A 500 14.61 26.28 -31.38
N ASP A 501 14.28 25.23 -32.11
CA ASP A 501 14.85 24.96 -33.43
C ASP A 501 14.23 25.84 -34.52
N SER A 502 15.08 26.66 -35.14
CA SER A 502 14.68 27.56 -36.24
C SER A 502 14.07 26.82 -37.43
N GLN A 503 14.48 25.56 -37.70
CA GLN A 503 13.96 24.78 -38.82
C GLN A 503 12.46 24.45 -38.64
N ILE A 504 12.04 24.10 -37.44
CA ILE A 504 10.63 23.81 -37.18
C ILE A 504 9.83 25.09 -37.02
N LEU A 505 10.40 26.11 -36.36
CA LEU A 505 9.76 27.42 -36.17
C LEU A 505 9.36 28.11 -37.48
N SER A 506 10.12 27.89 -38.55
CA SER A 506 9.82 28.43 -39.88
C SER A 506 8.75 27.64 -40.67
N LYS A 507 8.31 26.48 -40.17
CA LYS A 507 7.41 25.55 -40.90
C LYS A 507 6.11 25.25 -40.16
N VAL A 508 5.91 25.77 -38.94
CA VAL A 508 4.67 25.67 -38.20
C VAL A 508 3.64 26.70 -38.61
N ASP A 509 2.36 26.48 -38.35
CA ASP A 509 1.29 27.42 -38.69
C ASP A 509 1.23 28.59 -37.71
N TYR A 510 1.53 28.33 -36.44
CA TYR A 510 1.45 29.31 -35.35
C TYR A 510 2.63 29.17 -34.38
N ILE A 511 3.06 30.29 -33.83
CA ILE A 511 4.04 30.36 -32.72
C ILE A 511 3.34 31.00 -31.53
N TYR A 512 3.32 30.32 -30.39
CA TYR A 512 2.86 30.87 -29.14
C TYR A 512 4.08 31.26 -28.27
N ASP A 513 4.24 32.56 -28.06
CA ASP A 513 5.28 33.10 -27.19
C ASP A 513 4.75 33.23 -25.76
N LEU A 514 5.25 32.37 -24.85
CA LEU A 514 4.83 32.33 -23.45
C LEU A 514 5.28 33.58 -22.67
N ASP A 515 6.41 34.19 -23.02
CA ASP A 515 6.90 35.36 -22.31
C ASP A 515 6.03 36.57 -22.62
N ASN A 516 5.64 36.74 -23.88
CA ASN A 516 4.81 37.84 -24.36
C ASN A 516 3.31 37.53 -24.37
N LYS A 517 2.90 36.27 -24.15
CA LYS A 517 1.51 35.75 -24.18
C LYS A 517 0.80 36.04 -25.53
N ILE A 518 1.54 35.97 -26.62
CA ILE A 518 1.06 36.28 -27.97
C ILE A 518 1.09 35.02 -28.84
N LEU A 519 -0.02 34.72 -29.51
CA LEU A 519 -0.07 33.75 -30.60
C LEU A 519 0.14 34.48 -31.91
N ARG A 520 1.20 34.12 -32.64
CA ARG A 520 1.51 34.69 -33.98
C ARG A 520 1.27 33.63 -35.04
N LYS A 521 0.70 34.00 -36.15
CA LYS A 521 0.69 33.18 -37.37
C LYS A 521 2.01 33.34 -38.08
N VAL A 522 2.64 32.23 -38.53
CA VAL A 522 3.92 32.23 -39.26
C VAL A 522 3.69 32.54 -40.71
#